data_65c8c3b6f991366e5a8b299066be39a4
#
_entry.id   65c8c3b6f991366e5a8b299066be39a4
#
_cell.length_a   1.000
_cell.length_b   1.000
_cell.length_c   1.000
_cell.angle_alpha   90.00
_cell.angle_beta   90.00
_cell.angle_gamma   90.00
#
_symmetry.space_group_name_H-M   'P 1'
#
loop_
_entity.id
_entity.type
_entity.pdbx_description
1 polymer ?
#
loop_
_entity_poly.entity_id
_entity_poly.type
_entity_poly.pdbx_seq_one_letter_code
_entity_poly.pdbx_strand_id
1 'polypeptide(L)'
;MRIAIIDLGTNSLRFDVYDVYDDEEFSLIHREKFMIRLGDDVFTTGQISDKVMDRAMETFDLIKIYIKEMKIKETFAYATSAMRTADNAKKFIKKVRKKIDVD
;
A
#
# COMPACT_ATOMS: atom_id res chain seq x y z
N MET A 1 -3.61 2.15 -20.35
CA MET A 1 -3.55 2.95 -19.11
C MET A 1 -2.75 2.16 -18.07
N ARG A 2 -1.87 2.83 -17.37
CA ARG A 2 -1.06 2.18 -16.34
C ARG A 2 -1.66 2.42 -14.98
N ILE A 3 -1.89 1.34 -14.23
CA ILE A 3 -2.48 1.38 -12.89
C ILE A 3 -1.58 0.64 -11.91
N ALA A 4 -1.71 0.97 -10.63
CA ALA A 4 -1.06 0.26 -9.55
C ALA A 4 -2.09 -0.31 -8.59
N ILE A 5 -1.79 -1.48 -8.04
CA ILE A 5 -2.59 -2.11 -7.00
C ILE A 5 -1.68 -2.36 -5.80
N ILE A 6 -2.06 -1.82 -4.66
CA ILE A 6 -1.37 -2.03 -3.40
C ILE A 6 -2.19 -2.99 -2.55
N ASP A 7 -1.61 -4.12 -2.19
CA ASP A 7 -2.23 -5.09 -1.31
C ASP A 7 -1.53 -5.02 0.05
N LEU A 8 -2.21 -4.44 1.03
CA LEU A 8 -1.66 -4.19 2.36
C LEU A 8 -2.05 -5.35 3.29
N GLY A 9 -1.18 -6.33 3.36
CA GLY A 9 -1.37 -7.50 4.21
C GLY A 9 -0.87 -7.31 5.63
N THR A 10 -1.05 -8.33 6.45
CA THR A 10 -0.60 -8.34 7.85
C THR A 10 0.92 -8.29 7.96
N ASN A 11 1.61 -9.04 7.11
CA ASN A 11 3.07 -9.15 7.14
C ASN A 11 3.77 -8.32 6.09
N SER A 12 3.17 -8.18 4.92
CA SER A 12 3.80 -7.54 3.78
C SER A 12 2.84 -6.65 3.00
N LEU A 13 3.42 -5.69 2.32
CA LEU A 13 2.74 -4.89 1.32
C LEU A 13 3.22 -5.36 -0.05
N ARG A 14 2.31 -5.63 -0.96
CA ARG A 14 2.65 -5.94 -2.34
C ARG A 14 2.23 -4.77 -3.24
N PHE A 15 3.14 -4.35 -4.08
CA PHE A 15 2.95 -3.27 -5.03
C PHE A 15 3.04 -3.84 -6.44
N ASP A 16 1.92 -3.88 -7.15
CA ASP A 16 1.83 -4.41 -8.51
C ASP A 16 1.46 -3.29 -9.47
N VAL A 17 2.13 -3.24 -10.61
CA VAL A 17 1.84 -2.28 -11.67
C VAL A 17 1.42 -3.03 -12.91
N TYR A 18 0.31 -2.62 -13.49
CA TYR A 18 -0.26 -3.22 -14.70
C TYR A 18 -0.42 -2.18 -15.79
N ASP A 19 -0.16 -2.59 -17.03
CA ASP A 19 -0.67 -1.88 -18.20
C ASP A 19 -2.00 -2.51 -18.60
N VAL A 20 -3.03 -1.67 -18.72
CA VAL A 20 -4.37 -2.09 -19.10
C VAL A 20 -4.66 -1.55 -20.51
N TYR A 21 -5.07 -2.45 -21.38
CA TYR A 21 -5.31 -2.16 -22.80
C TYR A 21 -6.81 -2.04 -23.10
N ASP A 22 -7.14 -1.39 -24.20
CA ASP A 22 -8.56 -1.12 -24.56
C ASP A 22 -9.38 -2.39 -24.84
N ASP A 23 -8.73 -3.50 -25.14
CA ASP A 23 -9.38 -4.80 -25.40
C ASP A 23 -9.60 -5.63 -24.15
N GLU A 24 -9.57 -5.00 -22.99
CA GLU A 24 -9.72 -5.63 -21.65
C GLU A 24 -8.54 -6.54 -21.27
N GLU A 25 -7.49 -6.57 -22.06
CA GLU A 25 -6.27 -7.25 -21.69
C GLU A 25 -5.44 -6.41 -20.74
N PHE A 26 -4.65 -7.08 -19.92
CA PHE A 26 -3.73 -6.41 -19.03
C PHE A 26 -2.42 -7.19 -18.92
N SER A 27 -1.38 -6.48 -18.54
CA SER A 27 -0.05 -7.07 -18.42
C SER A 27 0.60 -6.58 -17.13
N LEU A 28 1.09 -7.51 -16.32
CA LEU A 28 1.85 -7.19 -15.11
C LEU A 28 3.25 -6.75 -15.54
N ILE A 29 3.62 -5.51 -15.25
CA ILE A 29 4.92 -4.94 -15.65
C ILE A 29 5.88 -4.75 -14.49
N HIS A 30 5.40 -4.73 -13.25
CA HIS A 30 6.24 -4.59 -12.07
C HIS A 30 5.55 -5.20 -10.88
N ARG A 31 6.30 -5.95 -10.06
CA ARG A 31 5.80 -6.48 -8.79
C ARG A 31 6.92 -6.39 -7.77
N GLU A 32 6.59 -5.81 -6.63
CA GLU A 32 7.53 -5.69 -5.54
C GLU A 32 6.82 -5.93 -4.21
N LYS A 33 7.49 -6.65 -3.31
CA LYS A 33 6.96 -7.00 -2.00
C LYS A 33 7.81 -6.34 -0.94
N PHE A 34 7.16 -5.66 0.01
CA PHE A 34 7.83 -5.01 1.13
C PHE A 34 7.37 -5.65 2.43
N MET A 35 8.31 -6.03 3.28
CA MET A 35 8.02 -6.64 4.58
C MET A 35 7.86 -5.54 5.63
N ILE A 36 6.70 -4.91 5.69
CA ILE A 36 6.43 -3.83 6.65
C ILE A 36 5.92 -4.33 8.00
N ARG A 37 5.41 -5.55 8.04
CA ARG A 37 4.96 -6.24 9.26
C ARG A 37 3.92 -5.42 10.01
N LEU A 38 2.87 -5.00 9.29
CA LEU A 38 1.82 -4.16 9.81
C LEU A 38 1.12 -4.76 11.03
N GLY A 39 1.05 -6.10 11.09
CA GLY A 39 0.44 -6.82 12.19
C GLY A 39 1.27 -6.90 13.46
N ASP A 40 2.54 -6.46 13.44
CA ASP A 40 3.36 -6.44 14.65
C ASP A 40 2.65 -5.58 15.70
N ASP A 41 2.46 -6.15 16.90
CA ASP A 41 1.83 -5.52 18.05
C ASP A 41 0.32 -5.20 17.90
N VAL A 42 -0.28 -5.26 16.70
CA VAL A 42 -1.71 -4.97 16.54
C VAL A 42 -2.59 -5.95 17.33
N PHE A 43 -2.27 -7.24 17.24
CA PHE A 43 -3.07 -8.28 17.89
C PHE A 43 -2.85 -8.36 19.41
N THR A 44 -1.80 -7.74 19.92
CA THR A 44 -1.53 -7.66 21.37
C THR A 44 -1.93 -6.32 21.97
N THR A 45 -1.68 -5.21 21.27
CA THR A 45 -1.96 -3.86 21.78
C THR A 45 -3.21 -3.23 21.19
N GLY A 46 -3.72 -3.76 20.07
CA GLY A 46 -4.84 -3.16 19.34
C GLY A 46 -4.46 -1.98 18.47
N GLN A 47 -3.18 -1.67 18.36
CA GLN A 47 -2.72 -0.50 17.61
C GLN A 47 -1.51 -0.80 16.73
N ILE A 48 -1.42 -0.07 15.61
CA ILE A 48 -0.21 -0.03 14.80
C ILE A 48 0.80 0.84 15.56
N SER A 49 1.98 0.27 15.87
CA SER A 49 3.00 1.01 16.60
C SER A 49 3.59 2.14 15.74
N ASP A 50 4.16 3.15 16.41
CA ASP A 50 4.82 4.26 15.70
C ASP A 50 5.97 3.77 14.83
N LYS A 51 6.72 2.77 15.31
CA LYS A 51 7.82 2.17 14.56
C LYS A 51 7.31 1.53 13.26
N VAL A 52 6.19 0.82 13.32
CA VAL A 52 5.59 0.19 12.13
C VAL A 52 5.02 1.26 11.20
N MET A 53 4.40 2.30 11.74
CA MET A 53 3.92 3.42 10.93
C MET A 53 5.05 4.09 10.17
N ASP A 54 6.17 4.36 10.83
CA ASP A 54 7.33 4.98 10.20
C ASP A 54 7.87 4.09 9.08
N ARG A 55 7.98 2.80 9.33
CA ARG A 55 8.42 1.82 8.34
C ARG A 55 7.50 1.78 7.12
N ALA A 56 6.19 1.83 7.36
CA ALA A 56 5.19 1.86 6.30
C ALA A 56 5.28 3.17 5.50
N MET A 57 5.46 4.31 6.17
CA MET A 57 5.56 5.60 5.49
C MET A 57 6.81 5.68 4.61
N GLU A 58 7.93 5.11 5.03
CA GLU A 58 9.13 5.00 4.19
C GLU A 58 8.83 4.20 2.91
N THR A 59 8.07 3.12 3.04
CA THR A 59 7.65 2.30 1.89
C THR A 59 6.75 3.11 0.95
N PHE A 60 5.80 3.86 1.48
CA PHE A 60 4.93 4.71 0.66
C PHE A 60 5.67 5.87 0.01
N ASP A 61 6.74 6.39 0.63
CA ASP A 61 7.60 7.37 -0.02
C ASP A 61 8.25 6.77 -1.28
N LEU A 62 8.72 5.52 -1.20
CA LEU A 62 9.28 4.82 -2.35
C LEU A 62 8.21 4.55 -3.42
N ILE A 63 7.03 4.12 -3.01
CA ILE A 63 5.90 3.89 -3.92
C ILE A 63 5.54 5.19 -4.66
N LYS A 64 5.57 6.32 -3.96
CA LYS A 64 5.32 7.64 -4.57
C LYS A 64 6.30 7.91 -5.72
N ILE A 65 7.57 7.56 -5.53
CA ILE A 65 8.59 7.69 -6.57
C ILE A 65 8.24 6.80 -7.77
N TYR A 66 7.87 5.55 -7.54
CA TYR A 66 7.45 4.64 -8.62
C TYR A 66 6.24 5.19 -9.38
N ILE A 67 5.25 5.71 -8.67
CA ILE A 67 4.04 6.27 -9.29
C ILE A 67 4.44 7.39 -10.27
N LYS A 68 5.34 8.26 -9.86
CA LYS A 68 5.82 9.36 -10.69
C LYS A 68 6.67 8.86 -11.85
N GLU A 69 7.67 8.03 -11.58
CA GLU A 69 8.64 7.58 -12.59
C GLU A 69 8.01 6.66 -13.64
N MET A 70 7.10 5.81 -13.21
CA MET A 70 6.40 4.89 -14.11
C MET A 70 5.16 5.51 -14.76
N LYS A 71 4.81 6.75 -14.42
CA LYS A 71 3.64 7.47 -14.94
C LYS A 71 2.35 6.70 -14.70
N ILE A 72 2.17 6.21 -13.48
CA ILE A 72 0.98 5.48 -13.07
C ILE A 72 -0.18 6.45 -12.96
N LYS A 73 -1.29 6.12 -13.59
CA LYS A 73 -2.45 7.02 -13.70
C LYS A 73 -3.41 6.89 -12.52
N GLU A 74 -3.65 5.66 -12.08
CA GLU A 74 -4.54 5.40 -10.95
C GLU A 74 -3.90 4.37 -10.03
N THR A 75 -4.11 4.54 -8.72
CA THR A 75 -3.61 3.63 -7.70
C THR A 75 -4.76 3.20 -6.81
N PHE A 76 -4.90 1.87 -6.65
CA PHE A 76 -5.91 1.27 -5.78
C PHE A 76 -5.21 0.56 -4.64
N ALA A 77 -5.80 0.63 -3.46
CA ALA A 77 -5.24 -0.02 -2.27
C ALA A 77 -6.30 -0.86 -1.56
N TYR A 78 -5.88 -2.05 -1.14
CA TYR A 78 -6.70 -2.96 -0.35
C TYR A 78 -5.97 -3.28 0.94
N ALA A 79 -6.73 -3.42 2.02
CA ALA A 79 -6.16 -3.72 3.33
C ALA A 79 -6.87 -4.93 3.95
N THR A 80 -6.12 -5.69 4.74
CA THR A 80 -6.60 -6.92 5.35
C THR A 80 -6.85 -6.79 6.86
N SER A 81 -6.88 -7.92 7.58
CA SER A 81 -7.35 -8.02 8.96
C SER A 81 -6.63 -7.11 9.96
N ALA A 82 -5.32 -6.86 9.79
CA ALA A 82 -4.59 -5.98 10.71
C ALA A 82 -5.19 -4.56 10.71
N MET A 83 -5.56 -4.05 9.53
CA MET A 83 -6.19 -2.74 9.41
C MET A 83 -7.60 -2.70 10.01
N ARG A 84 -8.33 -3.81 9.94
CA ARG A 84 -9.67 -3.89 10.55
C ARG A 84 -9.61 -3.99 12.07
N THR A 85 -8.54 -4.57 12.60
CA THR A 85 -8.35 -4.77 14.02
C THR A 85 -7.76 -3.55 14.74
N ALA A 86 -6.91 -2.80 14.05
CA ALA A 86 -6.18 -1.69 14.66
C ALA A 86 -7.09 -0.51 15.01
N ASP A 87 -7.02 -0.04 16.26
CA ASP A 87 -7.80 1.11 16.72
C ASP A 87 -7.39 2.41 16.01
N ASN A 88 -6.13 2.51 15.60
CA ASN A 88 -5.60 3.71 14.92
C ASN A 88 -5.51 3.56 13.40
N ALA A 89 -6.30 2.65 12.82
CA ALA A 89 -6.30 2.40 11.38
C ALA A 89 -6.65 3.66 10.57
N LYS A 90 -7.60 4.45 11.04
CA LYS A 90 -8.00 5.70 10.36
C LYS A 90 -6.85 6.70 10.27
N LYS A 91 -6.06 6.80 11.33
CA LYS A 91 -4.87 7.66 11.36
C LYS A 91 -3.84 7.18 10.33
N PHE A 92 -3.63 5.88 10.24
CA PHE A 92 -2.74 5.27 9.26
C PHE A 92 -3.19 5.59 7.83
N ILE A 93 -4.47 5.35 7.52
CA ILE A 93 -5.03 5.62 6.20
C ILE A 93 -4.89 7.10 5.82
N LYS A 94 -5.12 8.00 6.77
CA LYS A 94 -4.96 9.44 6.55
C LYS A 94 -3.51 9.79 6.20
N LYS A 95 -2.54 9.20 6.87
CA LYS A 95 -1.12 9.39 6.57
C LYS A 95 -0.76 8.89 5.17
N VAL A 96 -1.28 7.72 4.79
CA VAL A 96 -1.07 7.16 3.44
C VAL A 96 -1.63 8.10 2.38
N ARG A 97 -2.84 8.61 2.57
CA ARG A 97 -3.50 9.50 1.61
C ARG A 97 -2.80 10.85 1.46
N LYS A 98 -2.03 11.28 2.46
CA LYS A 98 -1.18 12.47 2.34
C LYS A 98 0.05 12.22 1.49
N LYS A 99 0.50 10.96 1.40
CA LYS A 99 1.68 10.57 0.64
C LYS A 99 1.35 10.32 -0.82
N ILE A 100 0.29 9.57 -1.07
CA ILE A 100 -0.11 9.15 -2.42
C ILE A 100 -1.62 9.28 -2.58
N ASP A 101 -2.03 9.49 -3.82
CA ASP A 101 -3.44 9.52 -4.20
C ASP A 101 -3.91 8.10 -4.45
N VAL A 102 -4.77 7.56 -3.57
CA VAL A 102 -5.26 6.17 -3.65
C VAL A 102 -6.77 6.10 -3.49
N ASP A 103 -7.32 5.09 -4.11
CA ASP A 103 -8.72 4.71 -3.97
C ASP A 103 -8.90 3.46 -3.11
#